data_ca124666bc86ab8f27868934fc30a1a3
#
_entry.id   ca124666bc86ab8f27868934fc30a1a3
#
_cell.length_a   1.000
_cell.length_b   1.000
_cell.length_c   1.000
_cell.angle_alpha   90.00
_cell.angle_beta   90.00
_cell.angle_gamma   90.00
#
_symmetry.space_group_name_H-M   'P 1'
#
loop_
_entity.id
_entity.type
_entity.pdbx_description
1 polymer ?
#
loop_
_entity_poly.entity_id
_entity_poly.type
_entity_poly.pdbx_seq_one_letter_code
_entity_poly.pdbx_strand_id
1 'polypeptide(L)'
;SDLKYIGKVQGLLFGFEEALGYLVDPDKVRDKDGISAAIVFLDLVRHLKAQGKTLADYANDFTQEFGAYVSGQISIRVSDLSEIGKLMVALRNTPPAEVGGVKVAQFIDHTKTDRQSDILVFVLENGSRLIVRPSGTEPKIKFYLDARGKDPKDADHVLAQFDEGVRQILRQDAYGKQDC
;
A
#
# COMPACT_ATOMS: atom_id res chain seq x y z
N SER A 1 1.10 5.28 -20.49
CA SER A 1 1.67 5.71 -19.22
C SER A 1 3.14 6.04 -19.37
N ASP A 2 3.49 7.24 -18.98
CA ASP A 2 4.70 7.90 -19.42
C ASP A 2 5.85 7.80 -18.40
N LEU A 3 6.24 6.60 -18.07
CA LEU A 3 7.55 6.31 -17.48
C LEU A 3 8.73 6.83 -18.34
N LYS A 4 8.45 7.35 -19.54
CA LYS A 4 9.42 8.02 -20.44
C LYS A 4 10.10 9.24 -19.80
N TYR A 5 9.48 9.85 -18.80
CA TYR A 5 10.06 11.02 -18.13
C TYR A 5 10.99 10.65 -16.97
N ILE A 6 10.78 9.51 -16.32
CA ILE A 6 11.61 9.07 -15.17
C ILE A 6 13.06 8.81 -15.61
N GLY A 7 13.29 8.33 -16.84
CA GLY A 7 14.65 8.06 -17.36
C GLY A 7 15.46 9.29 -17.73
N LYS A 8 14.89 10.51 -17.70
CA LYS A 8 15.58 11.76 -18.08
C LYS A 8 15.97 12.62 -16.89
N VAL A 9 15.50 12.29 -15.71
CA VAL A 9 15.78 13.03 -14.48
C VAL A 9 16.79 12.25 -13.66
N GLN A 10 17.95 12.84 -13.41
CA GLN A 10 18.96 12.26 -12.53
C GLN A 10 18.58 12.58 -11.08
N GLY A 11 18.46 11.54 -10.27
CA GLY A 11 18.23 11.65 -8.84
C GLY A 11 16.78 11.35 -8.39
N LEU A 12 16.58 11.43 -7.08
CA LEU A 12 15.27 11.28 -6.44
C LEU A 12 14.49 12.60 -6.59
N LEU A 13 13.26 12.53 -7.08
CA LEU A 13 12.39 13.71 -7.25
C LEU A 13 11.43 13.88 -6.08
N PHE A 14 10.91 12.77 -5.57
CA PHE A 14 9.86 12.76 -4.57
C PHE A 14 9.92 11.46 -3.78
N GLY A 15 9.70 11.53 -2.48
CA GLY A 15 9.55 10.38 -1.59
C GLY A 15 8.28 10.50 -0.77
N PHE A 16 7.68 9.34 -0.46
CA PHE A 16 6.44 9.26 0.28
C PHE A 16 6.42 7.99 1.12
N GLU A 17 5.86 8.12 2.33
CA GLU A 17 5.44 6.98 3.15
C GLU A 17 4.01 7.19 3.65
N GLU A 18 3.23 6.11 3.82
CA GLU A 18 1.82 6.20 4.23
C GLU A 18 1.64 6.76 5.65
N ALA A 19 2.68 6.75 6.45
CA ALA A 19 2.72 7.39 7.79
C ALA A 19 2.91 8.91 7.73
N LEU A 20 2.40 9.56 6.66
CA LEU A 20 2.41 11.01 6.44
C LEU A 20 3.82 11.61 6.34
N GLY A 21 4.76 10.88 5.76
CA GLY A 21 6.09 11.37 5.46
C GLY A 21 6.24 11.79 4.00
N TYR A 22 6.64 13.02 3.74
CA TYR A 22 6.82 13.55 2.39
C TYR A 22 8.20 14.17 2.22
N LEU A 23 8.91 13.75 1.20
CA LEU A 23 10.14 14.34 0.69
C LEU A 23 9.82 15.00 -0.66
N VAL A 24 9.74 16.32 -0.68
CA VAL A 24 9.29 17.08 -1.88
C VAL A 24 10.42 17.86 -2.56
N ASP A 25 11.56 18.06 -1.88
CA ASP A 25 12.73 18.77 -2.39
C ASP A 25 14.01 18.07 -1.89
N PRO A 26 14.40 16.94 -2.51
CA PRO A 26 15.54 16.13 -2.05
C PRO A 26 16.90 16.84 -2.19
N ASP A 27 16.99 17.89 -3.00
CA ASP A 27 18.23 18.67 -3.14
C ASP A 27 18.50 19.51 -1.90
N LYS A 28 17.46 19.93 -1.18
CA LYS A 28 17.58 20.73 0.05
C LYS A 28 17.48 19.92 1.32
N VAL A 29 16.49 19.00 1.37
CA VAL A 29 16.26 18.16 2.54
C VAL A 29 16.20 16.70 2.07
N ARG A 30 17.13 15.87 2.55
CA ARG A 30 17.22 14.44 2.18
C ARG A 30 16.51 13.54 3.18
N ASP A 31 15.41 14.01 3.73
CA ASP A 31 14.52 13.28 4.63
C ASP A 31 13.10 13.85 4.50
N LYS A 32 12.16 13.22 5.18
CA LYS A 32 10.78 13.72 5.28
C LYS A 32 10.76 15.10 5.94
N ASP A 33 10.10 16.05 5.28
CA ASP A 33 9.98 17.42 5.77
C ASP A 33 8.55 17.95 5.60
N GLY A 34 7.86 18.13 6.72
CA GLY A 34 6.49 18.65 6.73
C GLY A 34 6.40 20.12 6.36
N ILE A 35 7.47 20.91 6.54
CA ILE A 35 7.46 22.34 6.23
C ILE A 35 7.49 22.55 4.72
N SER A 36 8.44 21.94 4.01
CA SER A 36 8.51 22.02 2.55
C SER A 36 7.27 21.37 1.89
N ALA A 37 6.78 20.25 2.44
CA ALA A 37 5.55 19.61 1.98
C ALA A 37 4.34 20.56 2.10
N ALA A 38 4.20 21.30 3.22
CA ALA A 38 3.14 22.28 3.41
C ALA A 38 3.23 23.42 2.39
N ILE A 39 4.44 23.92 2.08
CA ILE A 39 4.64 24.98 1.08
C ILE A 39 4.22 24.50 -0.30
N VAL A 40 4.64 23.30 -0.72
CA VAL A 40 4.25 22.72 -2.02
C VAL A 40 2.75 22.51 -2.08
N PHE A 41 2.12 22.04 -1.01
CA PHE A 41 0.67 21.88 -0.94
C PHE A 41 -0.08 23.21 -1.05
N LEU A 42 0.39 24.25 -0.37
CA LEU A 42 -0.20 25.60 -0.48
C LEU A 42 -0.07 26.18 -1.90
N ASP A 43 1.05 25.91 -2.57
CA ASP A 43 1.22 26.33 -3.97
C ASP A 43 0.24 25.59 -4.91
N LEU A 44 0.01 24.29 -4.70
CA LEU A 44 -1.04 23.55 -5.39
C LEU A 44 -2.42 24.20 -5.18
N VAL A 45 -2.79 24.50 -3.93
CA VAL A 45 -4.07 25.16 -3.60
C VAL A 45 -4.19 26.51 -4.32
N ARG A 46 -3.13 27.31 -4.31
CA ARG A 46 -3.07 28.61 -5.01
C ARG A 46 -3.29 28.44 -6.52
N HIS A 47 -2.63 27.44 -7.12
CA HIS A 47 -2.74 27.13 -8.53
C HIS A 47 -4.17 26.72 -8.92
N LEU A 48 -4.77 25.80 -8.15
CA LEU A 48 -6.17 25.36 -8.37
C LEU A 48 -7.14 26.52 -8.24
N LYS A 49 -6.96 27.37 -7.23
CA LYS A 49 -7.81 28.55 -7.00
C LYS A 49 -7.75 29.55 -8.18
N ALA A 50 -6.55 29.73 -8.79
CA ALA A 50 -6.40 30.55 -9.99
C ALA A 50 -7.14 29.99 -11.21
N GLN A 51 -7.42 28.68 -11.23
CA GLN A 51 -8.20 27.99 -12.26
C GLN A 51 -9.70 27.89 -11.91
N GLY A 52 -10.15 28.44 -10.78
CA GLY A 52 -11.53 28.30 -10.30
C GLY A 52 -11.85 26.89 -9.75
N LYS A 53 -10.84 26.08 -9.46
CA LYS A 53 -10.96 24.70 -8.96
C LYS A 53 -10.74 24.63 -7.45
N THR A 54 -11.39 23.63 -6.83
CA THR A 54 -11.17 23.23 -5.44
C THR A 54 -10.24 22.00 -5.37
N LEU A 55 -9.77 21.65 -4.17
CA LEU A 55 -9.07 20.39 -3.93
C LEU A 55 -9.98 19.17 -4.21
N ALA A 56 -11.28 19.29 -3.96
CA ALA A 56 -12.23 18.22 -4.26
C ALA A 56 -12.35 17.99 -5.78
N ASP A 57 -12.39 19.06 -6.58
CA ASP A 57 -12.37 18.94 -8.04
C ASP A 57 -11.08 18.26 -8.52
N TYR A 58 -9.94 18.65 -7.96
CA TYR A 58 -8.65 18.04 -8.28
C TYR A 58 -8.59 16.55 -7.92
N ALA A 59 -9.11 16.19 -6.75
CA ALA A 59 -9.18 14.77 -6.33
C ALA A 59 -10.11 13.96 -7.26
N ASN A 60 -11.22 14.54 -7.71
CA ASN A 60 -12.10 13.90 -8.67
C ASN A 60 -11.42 13.73 -10.04
N ASP A 61 -10.76 14.77 -10.55
CA ASP A 61 -10.02 14.72 -11.82
C ASP A 61 -8.93 13.62 -11.74
N PHE A 62 -8.19 13.57 -10.63
CA PHE A 62 -7.17 12.54 -10.39
C PHE A 62 -7.77 11.13 -10.40
N THR A 63 -8.91 10.95 -9.73
CA THR A 63 -9.61 9.65 -9.70
C THR A 63 -10.10 9.24 -11.10
N GLN A 64 -10.58 10.20 -11.92
CA GLN A 64 -11.00 9.92 -13.28
C GLN A 64 -9.82 9.53 -14.19
N GLU A 65 -8.67 10.17 -14.00
CA GLU A 65 -7.48 9.92 -14.82
C GLU A 65 -6.77 8.62 -14.45
N PHE A 66 -6.60 8.35 -13.15
CA PHE A 66 -5.77 7.24 -12.66
C PHE A 66 -6.58 6.06 -12.09
N GLY A 67 -7.87 6.23 -11.83
CA GLY A 67 -8.73 5.26 -11.17
C GLY A 67 -8.92 5.53 -9.67
N ALA A 68 -9.89 4.85 -9.08
CA ALA A 68 -10.19 4.96 -7.66
C ALA A 68 -9.39 3.92 -6.86
N TYR A 69 -8.57 4.40 -5.94
CA TYR A 69 -7.79 3.57 -5.04
C TYR A 69 -8.01 4.00 -3.59
N VAL A 70 -8.12 3.02 -2.70
CA VAL A 70 -8.17 3.21 -1.25
C VAL A 70 -7.22 2.24 -0.60
N SER A 71 -6.43 2.71 0.37
CA SER A 71 -5.48 1.88 1.08
C SER A 71 -5.93 1.64 2.53
N GLY A 72 -5.62 0.44 3.03
CA GLY A 72 -5.82 0.04 4.42
C GLY A 72 -4.62 -0.72 4.97
N GLN A 73 -4.57 -0.87 6.29
CA GLN A 73 -3.52 -1.62 6.95
C GLN A 73 -4.08 -2.48 8.07
N ILE A 74 -3.70 -3.75 8.10
CA ILE A 74 -3.86 -4.63 9.25
C ILE A 74 -2.49 -4.84 9.89
N SER A 75 -2.39 -4.59 11.19
CA SER A 75 -1.15 -4.80 11.94
C SER A 75 -1.43 -5.78 13.07
N ILE A 76 -0.73 -6.91 13.07
CA ILE A 76 -0.87 -7.96 14.08
C ILE A 76 0.39 -7.98 14.92
N ARG A 77 0.22 -7.76 16.21
CA ARG A 77 1.28 -7.91 17.19
C ARG A 77 1.27 -9.35 17.71
N VAL A 78 2.44 -9.96 17.82
CA VAL A 78 2.62 -11.32 18.33
C VAL A 78 3.41 -11.31 19.62
N SER A 79 3.20 -12.33 20.46
CA SER A 79 3.98 -12.53 21.67
C SER A 79 5.30 -13.25 21.39
N ASP A 80 5.33 -14.12 20.37
CA ASP A 80 6.50 -14.87 19.93
C ASP A 80 6.86 -14.52 18.48
N LEU A 81 8.07 -14.02 18.27
CA LEU A 81 8.60 -13.69 16.94
C LEU A 81 8.64 -14.89 15.99
N SER A 82 8.73 -16.11 16.51
CA SER A 82 8.70 -17.34 15.69
C SER A 82 7.37 -17.51 14.94
N GLU A 83 6.27 -16.96 15.45
CA GLU A 83 4.95 -17.00 14.81
C GLU A 83 4.94 -16.21 13.50
N ILE A 84 5.63 -15.07 13.46
CA ILE A 84 5.79 -14.27 12.23
C ILE A 84 6.52 -15.09 11.16
N GLY A 85 7.62 -15.75 11.54
CA GLY A 85 8.39 -16.60 10.63
C GLY A 85 7.54 -17.75 10.08
N LYS A 86 6.76 -18.43 10.95
CA LYS A 86 5.85 -19.50 10.53
C LYS A 86 4.79 -19.02 9.56
N LEU A 87 4.17 -17.86 9.82
CA LEU A 87 3.17 -17.28 8.91
C LEU A 87 3.78 -16.91 7.56
N MET A 88 4.95 -16.26 7.54
CA MET A 88 5.62 -15.91 6.30
C MET A 88 6.01 -17.16 5.49
N VAL A 89 6.43 -18.24 6.15
CA VAL A 89 6.72 -19.53 5.50
C VAL A 89 5.44 -20.16 4.95
N ALA A 90 4.35 -20.17 5.71
CA ALA A 90 3.06 -20.70 5.27
C ALA A 90 2.56 -19.97 4.02
N LEU A 91 2.53 -18.63 4.03
CA LEU A 91 2.12 -17.81 2.89
C LEU A 91 3.01 -17.98 1.65
N ARG A 92 4.30 -18.31 1.83
CA ARG A 92 5.22 -18.62 0.72
C ARG A 92 4.96 -19.98 0.10
N ASN A 93 4.75 -20.99 0.96
CA ASN A 93 4.59 -22.36 0.50
C ASN A 93 3.20 -22.64 -0.06
N THR A 94 2.21 -21.96 0.50
CA THR A 94 0.80 -22.10 0.11
C THR A 94 0.16 -20.72 -0.04
N PRO A 95 0.53 -19.97 -1.09
CA PRO A 95 -0.06 -18.65 -1.32
C PRO A 95 -1.57 -18.80 -1.55
N PRO A 96 -2.41 -17.92 -0.98
CA PRO A 96 -3.84 -17.96 -1.18
C PRO A 96 -4.18 -17.79 -2.67
N ALA A 97 -5.11 -18.60 -3.16
CA ALA A 97 -5.58 -18.51 -4.55
C ALA A 97 -6.47 -17.28 -4.77
N GLU A 98 -7.11 -16.79 -3.70
CA GLU A 98 -7.96 -15.60 -3.71
C GLU A 98 -7.87 -14.85 -2.38
N VAL A 99 -8.21 -13.56 -2.40
CA VAL A 99 -8.35 -12.71 -1.21
C VAL A 99 -9.61 -11.88 -1.36
N GLY A 100 -10.50 -11.95 -0.37
CA GLY A 100 -11.78 -11.21 -0.41
C GLY A 100 -12.66 -11.55 -1.62
N GLY A 101 -12.63 -12.83 -2.08
CA GLY A 101 -13.39 -13.29 -3.25
C GLY A 101 -12.80 -12.90 -4.61
N VAL A 102 -11.62 -12.26 -4.63
CA VAL A 102 -10.92 -11.90 -5.88
C VAL A 102 -9.68 -12.76 -6.03
N LYS A 103 -9.53 -13.41 -7.20
CA LYS A 103 -8.40 -14.30 -7.49
C LYS A 103 -7.08 -13.55 -7.51
N VAL A 104 -6.03 -14.24 -7.03
CA VAL A 104 -4.66 -13.78 -7.13
C VAL A 104 -4.15 -14.03 -8.55
N ALA A 105 -3.87 -12.95 -9.28
CA ALA A 105 -3.31 -13.00 -10.64
C ALA A 105 -1.80 -13.20 -10.62
N GLN A 106 -1.12 -12.67 -9.61
CA GLN A 106 0.35 -12.78 -9.50
C GLN A 106 0.77 -12.82 -8.03
N PHE A 107 1.71 -13.71 -7.72
CA PHE A 107 2.40 -13.78 -6.44
C PHE A 107 3.88 -13.46 -6.62
N ILE A 108 4.43 -12.56 -5.81
CA ILE A 108 5.82 -12.14 -5.85
C ILE A 108 6.42 -12.32 -4.46
N ASP A 109 7.46 -13.14 -4.35
CA ASP A 109 8.30 -13.28 -3.17
C ASP A 109 9.61 -12.49 -3.39
N HIS A 110 9.74 -11.36 -2.69
CA HIS A 110 10.90 -10.48 -2.82
C HIS A 110 12.20 -11.07 -2.28
N THR A 111 12.18 -12.17 -1.53
CA THR A 111 13.42 -12.90 -1.18
C THR A 111 14.11 -13.49 -2.42
N LYS A 112 13.36 -13.65 -3.53
CA LYS A 112 13.82 -14.24 -4.79
C LYS A 112 14.07 -13.21 -5.90
N THR A 113 14.00 -11.92 -5.58
CA THR A 113 14.22 -10.82 -6.53
C THR A 113 15.60 -10.20 -6.34
N ASP A 114 16.05 -9.38 -7.31
CA ASP A 114 17.35 -8.67 -7.24
C ASP A 114 17.46 -7.74 -6.02
N ARG A 115 16.35 -7.25 -5.52
CA ARG A 115 16.25 -6.46 -4.28
C ARG A 115 15.67 -7.31 -3.16
N GLN A 116 16.48 -8.22 -2.63
CA GLN A 116 16.05 -9.16 -1.61
C GLN A 116 15.52 -8.44 -0.36
N SER A 117 14.28 -8.78 0.00
CA SER A 117 13.61 -8.32 1.22
C SER A 117 12.55 -9.32 1.64
N ASP A 118 12.25 -9.38 2.94
CA ASP A 118 11.21 -10.27 3.47
C ASP A 118 9.82 -9.65 3.25
N ILE A 119 9.41 -9.59 2.00
CA ILE A 119 8.13 -9.03 1.55
C ILE A 119 7.46 -10.00 0.58
N LEU A 120 6.15 -10.20 0.78
CA LEU A 120 5.30 -10.93 -0.14
C LEU A 120 4.29 -9.96 -0.77
N VAL A 121 4.08 -10.06 -2.07
CA VAL A 121 3.10 -9.26 -2.79
C VAL A 121 2.14 -10.16 -3.56
N PHE A 122 0.86 -9.95 -3.35
CA PHE A 122 -0.23 -10.61 -4.07
C PHE A 122 -0.96 -9.56 -4.89
N VAL A 123 -0.92 -9.66 -6.21
CA VAL A 123 -1.66 -8.80 -7.14
C VAL A 123 -2.93 -9.55 -7.54
N LEU A 124 -4.08 -8.91 -7.36
CA LEU A 124 -5.39 -9.51 -7.65
C LEU A 124 -5.86 -9.16 -9.08
N GLU A 125 -6.77 -9.97 -9.62
CA GLU A 125 -7.28 -9.78 -10.99
C GLU A 125 -7.96 -8.43 -11.22
N ASN A 126 -8.54 -7.82 -10.18
CA ASN A 126 -9.13 -6.48 -10.25
C ASN A 126 -8.12 -5.33 -10.13
N GLY A 127 -6.83 -5.64 -10.00
CA GLY A 127 -5.76 -4.68 -9.82
C GLY A 127 -5.52 -4.22 -8.37
N SER A 128 -6.27 -4.79 -7.39
CA SER A 128 -5.97 -4.61 -5.97
C SER A 128 -4.70 -5.36 -5.57
N ARG A 129 -4.09 -4.97 -4.46
CA ARG A 129 -2.79 -5.53 -4.06
C ARG A 129 -2.71 -5.72 -2.55
N LEU A 130 -2.28 -6.91 -2.12
CA LEU A 130 -1.90 -7.21 -0.75
C LEU A 130 -0.37 -7.26 -0.64
N ILE A 131 0.20 -6.54 0.32
CA ILE A 131 1.62 -6.63 0.65
C ILE A 131 1.73 -7.10 2.09
N VAL A 132 2.51 -8.15 2.31
CA VAL A 132 2.77 -8.70 3.65
C VAL A 132 4.23 -8.50 4.01
N ARG A 133 4.47 -7.89 5.17
CA ARG A 133 5.81 -7.56 5.62
C ARG A 133 5.96 -7.66 7.14
N PRO A 134 6.96 -8.39 7.66
CA PRO A 134 7.36 -8.30 9.07
C PRO A 134 7.88 -6.90 9.42
N SER A 135 7.63 -6.44 10.64
CA SER A 135 8.29 -5.23 11.16
C SER A 135 9.74 -5.56 11.49
N GLY A 136 10.67 -4.68 11.10
CA GLY A 136 12.09 -4.83 11.43
C GLY A 136 12.45 -4.45 12.87
N THR A 137 11.57 -3.76 13.59
CA THR A 137 11.86 -3.16 14.90
C THR A 137 10.90 -3.58 16.01
N GLU A 138 9.76 -4.14 15.66
CA GLU A 138 8.71 -4.52 16.62
C GLU A 138 8.18 -5.92 16.34
N PRO A 139 7.69 -6.64 17.36
CA PRO A 139 7.11 -7.99 17.21
C PRO A 139 5.73 -7.92 16.56
N LYS A 140 5.70 -7.51 15.30
CA LYS A 140 4.45 -7.40 14.52
C LYS A 140 4.66 -7.70 13.04
N ILE A 141 3.60 -8.14 12.40
CA ILE A 141 3.50 -8.28 10.95
C ILE A 141 2.45 -7.31 10.42
N LYS A 142 2.72 -6.71 9.29
CA LYS A 142 1.85 -5.74 8.62
C LYS A 142 1.34 -6.29 7.30
N PHE A 143 0.07 -6.06 7.06
CA PHE A 143 -0.62 -6.33 5.81
C PHE A 143 -1.09 -4.99 5.27
N TYR A 144 -0.56 -4.57 4.13
CA TYR A 144 -0.99 -3.37 3.44
C TYR A 144 -1.94 -3.78 2.33
N LEU A 145 -3.10 -3.16 2.30
CA LEU A 145 -4.17 -3.43 1.36
C LEU A 145 -4.33 -2.20 0.47
N ASP A 146 -4.09 -2.37 -0.83
CA ASP A 146 -4.41 -1.36 -1.84
C ASP A 146 -5.61 -1.87 -2.64
N ALA A 147 -6.79 -1.35 -2.37
CA ALA A 147 -8.02 -1.70 -3.06
C ALA A 147 -8.23 -0.79 -4.27
N ARG A 148 -8.63 -1.37 -5.40
CA ARG A 148 -8.99 -0.67 -6.62
C ARG A 148 -10.47 -0.86 -6.91
N GLY A 149 -11.19 0.23 -7.10
CA GLY A 149 -12.60 0.25 -7.50
C GLY A 149 -12.80 1.05 -8.79
N LYS A 150 -14.03 0.97 -9.33
CA LYS A 150 -14.48 1.78 -10.49
C LYS A 150 -14.75 3.24 -10.11
N ASP A 151 -15.09 3.48 -8.85
CA ASP A 151 -15.29 4.79 -8.25
C ASP A 151 -14.88 4.73 -6.75
N PRO A 152 -14.81 5.87 -6.02
CA PRO A 152 -14.39 5.88 -4.62
C PRO A 152 -15.24 5.00 -3.70
N LYS A 153 -16.57 4.95 -3.88
CA LYS A 153 -17.46 4.11 -3.06
C LYS A 153 -17.23 2.62 -3.32
N ASP A 154 -17.01 2.27 -4.57
CA ASP A 154 -16.68 0.90 -4.97
C ASP A 154 -15.31 0.49 -4.40
N ALA A 155 -14.31 1.38 -4.43
CA ALA A 155 -13.00 1.14 -3.83
C ALA A 155 -13.10 0.91 -2.31
N ASP A 156 -13.90 1.71 -1.59
CA ASP A 156 -14.18 1.49 -0.15
C ASP A 156 -14.83 0.13 0.11
N HIS A 157 -15.79 -0.27 -0.74
CA HIS A 157 -16.44 -1.58 -0.63
C HIS A 157 -15.45 -2.73 -0.89
N VAL A 158 -14.64 -2.61 -1.93
CA VAL A 158 -13.57 -3.58 -2.22
C VAL A 158 -12.58 -3.66 -1.08
N LEU A 159 -12.20 -2.53 -0.46
CA LEU A 159 -11.31 -2.53 0.70
C LEU A 159 -11.90 -3.29 1.88
N ALA A 160 -13.19 -3.09 2.18
CA ALA A 160 -13.87 -3.79 3.27
C ALA A 160 -13.91 -5.31 3.04
N GLN A 161 -14.22 -5.75 1.81
CA GLN A 161 -14.18 -7.17 1.45
C GLN A 161 -12.75 -7.74 1.52
N PHE A 162 -11.77 -6.94 1.12
CA PHE A 162 -10.37 -7.32 1.12
C PHE A 162 -9.84 -7.47 2.56
N ASP A 163 -10.16 -6.52 3.47
CA ASP A 163 -9.84 -6.59 4.89
C ASP A 163 -10.38 -7.89 5.53
N GLU A 164 -11.66 -8.19 5.31
CA GLU A 164 -12.29 -9.40 5.84
C GLU A 164 -11.65 -10.67 5.24
N GLY A 165 -11.33 -10.67 3.95
CA GLY A 165 -10.66 -11.79 3.29
C GLY A 165 -9.27 -12.08 3.90
N VAL A 166 -8.50 -11.05 4.19
CA VAL A 166 -7.19 -11.19 4.87
C VAL A 166 -7.39 -11.73 6.30
N ARG A 167 -8.38 -11.24 7.03
CA ARG A 167 -8.68 -11.75 8.39
C ARG A 167 -9.14 -13.21 8.37
N GLN A 168 -9.83 -13.66 7.31
CA GLN A 168 -10.20 -15.07 7.15
C GLN A 168 -8.98 -15.96 6.92
N ILE A 169 -8.05 -15.55 6.05
CA ILE A 169 -6.78 -16.26 5.84
C ILE A 169 -6.03 -16.41 7.17
N LEU A 170 -5.92 -15.33 7.92
CA LEU A 170 -5.25 -15.31 9.22
C LEU A 170 -5.90 -16.24 10.25
N ARG A 171 -7.22 -16.41 10.23
CA ARG A 171 -7.95 -17.34 11.10
C ARG A 171 -7.75 -18.80 10.71
N GLN A 172 -7.57 -19.09 9.43
CA GLN A 172 -7.43 -20.47 8.91
C GLN A 172 -6.01 -21.03 9.08
N ASP A 173 -4.98 -20.19 8.96
CA ASP A 173 -3.59 -20.65 8.80
C ASP A 173 -2.77 -20.80 10.10
N ALA A 174 -3.28 -20.67 11.28
CA ALA A 174 -2.54 -20.98 12.51
C ALA A 174 -2.80 -20.07 13.72
N TYR A 175 -3.48 -18.92 13.54
CA TYR A 175 -3.91 -18.10 14.66
C TYR A 175 -5.32 -18.48 15.16
N GLY A 176 -5.95 -19.51 14.58
CA GLY A 176 -7.27 -20.02 14.92
C GLY A 176 -7.38 -20.79 16.23
N LYS A 177 -6.38 -20.73 17.12
CA LYS A 177 -6.40 -21.35 18.44
C LYS A 177 -5.89 -20.41 19.53
N GLN A 178 -6.21 -19.15 19.50
CA GLN A 178 -6.20 -18.34 20.71
C GLN A 178 -7.63 -17.84 20.90
N ASP A 179 -8.24 -18.45 21.90
CA ASP A 179 -9.58 -18.27 22.37
C ASP A 179 -9.98 -16.79 22.53
N CYS A 180 -11.27 -16.54 22.22
CA CYS A 180 -12.06 -15.37 22.63
C CYS A 180 -11.94 -15.10 24.13
#